data_38924f49e80bd50c1f1d5d64a009d5b5
#
_entry.id   38924f49e80bd50c1f1d5d64a009d5b5
#
_cell.length_a   1.000
_cell.length_b   1.000
_cell.length_c   1.000
_cell.angle_alpha   90.00
_cell.angle_beta   90.00
_cell.angle_gamma   90.00
#
_symmetry.space_group_name_H-M   'P 1'
#
loop_
_entity.id
_entity.type
_entity.pdbx_description
1 polymer ?
#
loop_
_entity_poly.entity_id
_entity_poly.type
_entity_poly.pdbx_seq_one_letter_code
_entity_poly.pdbx_strand_id
1 'polypeptide(L)'
;LETEREEMDADDSEVSEDMAEVPADYSDAEPETEEPDSQEFYAKWTDAYKEAREYLYGTSEMEPDEEAAYEIMKEEAEQGNAYAMADMGKMYAQGIFVEADKAKAQEWYEKSLKAMLIVEGRKENTYLEYRIGKMYQYGLGTEENLPEAAKWFGMASSKEHKYALYSLGMLYLHGKGVEQD
;
A
#
# COMPACT_ATOMS: atom_id res chain seq x y z
N LEU A 1 -1.95 -8.59 27.46
CA LEU A 1 -1.11 -7.39 27.22
C LEU A 1 0.11 -7.69 26.36
N GLU A 2 0.74 -8.87 26.49
CA GLU A 2 1.86 -9.30 25.63
C GLU A 2 1.38 -9.83 24.26
N THR A 3 0.23 -10.49 24.21
CA THR A 3 -0.35 -10.99 22.95
C THR A 3 -0.82 -9.90 21.98
N GLU A 4 -1.35 -8.77 22.51
CA GLU A 4 -1.75 -7.63 21.67
C GLU A 4 -0.54 -6.87 21.09
N ARG A 5 0.61 -6.95 21.78
CA ARG A 5 1.84 -6.32 21.34
C ARG A 5 2.56 -7.12 20.24
N GLU A 6 2.49 -8.47 20.33
CA GLU A 6 3.03 -9.35 19.29
C GLU A 6 2.22 -9.28 17.98
N GLU A 7 0.88 -9.07 18.07
CA GLU A 7 0.04 -8.89 16.89
C GLU A 7 0.24 -7.52 16.20
N MET A 8 0.57 -6.47 16.97
CA MET A 8 0.91 -5.15 16.42
C MET A 8 2.31 -5.14 15.79
N ASP A 9 3.27 -5.82 16.42
CA ASP A 9 4.64 -5.94 15.92
C ASP A 9 4.69 -6.79 14.63
N ALA A 10 3.77 -7.75 14.45
CA ALA A 10 3.68 -8.56 13.24
C ALA A 10 3.17 -7.76 12.02
N ASP A 11 2.28 -6.80 12.20
CA ASP A 11 1.80 -5.94 11.11
C ASP A 11 2.84 -4.87 10.71
N ASP A 12 3.62 -4.37 11.67
CA ASP A 12 4.72 -3.44 11.41
C ASP A 12 5.96 -4.17 10.82
N SER A 13 6.20 -5.43 11.19
CA SER A 13 7.27 -6.23 10.59
C SER A 13 6.97 -6.61 9.14
N GLU A 14 5.70 -6.82 8.78
CA GLU A 14 5.30 -7.05 7.40
C GLU A 14 5.60 -5.85 6.49
N VAL A 15 5.48 -4.62 7.01
CA VAL A 15 5.79 -3.40 6.24
C VAL A 15 7.29 -3.22 6.04
N SER A 16 8.11 -3.60 7.03
CA SER A 16 9.57 -3.51 6.94
C SER A 16 10.20 -4.63 6.11
N GLU A 17 9.62 -5.82 6.11
CA GLU A 17 10.08 -6.94 5.27
C GLU A 17 9.74 -6.71 3.79
N ASP A 18 8.62 -6.02 3.50
CA ASP A 18 8.24 -5.64 2.12
C ASP A 18 9.23 -4.64 1.50
N MET A 19 9.96 -3.86 2.32
CA MET A 19 11.01 -2.95 1.84
C MET A 19 12.30 -3.68 1.45
N ALA A 20 12.59 -4.83 2.04
CA ALA A 20 13.82 -5.59 1.80
C ALA A 20 13.77 -6.44 0.52
N GLU A 21 12.57 -6.69 -0.03
CA GLU A 21 12.36 -7.59 -1.16
C GLU A 21 11.56 -6.94 -2.30
N VAL A 22 11.86 -5.69 -2.66
CA VAL A 22 11.35 -5.14 -3.93
C VAL A 22 12.13 -5.84 -5.05
N PRO A 23 11.50 -6.70 -5.87
CA PRO A 23 12.19 -7.32 -7.00
C PRO A 23 12.71 -6.21 -7.91
N ALA A 24 13.94 -6.35 -8.37
CA ALA A 24 14.61 -5.42 -9.29
C ALA A 24 13.91 -5.30 -10.67
N ASP A 25 12.79 -6.00 -10.87
CA ASP A 25 12.07 -6.12 -12.14
C ASP A 25 10.92 -5.10 -12.33
N TYR A 26 10.78 -4.12 -11.42
CA TYR A 26 9.79 -3.04 -11.59
C TYR A 26 10.35 -1.78 -12.27
N SER A 27 11.59 -1.83 -12.77
CA SER A 27 12.27 -0.64 -13.29
C SER A 27 12.09 -0.39 -14.79
N ASP A 28 11.60 -1.35 -15.58
CA ASP A 28 11.66 -1.22 -17.04
C ASP A 28 10.31 -1.44 -17.75
N ALA A 29 9.46 -0.42 -17.74
CA ALA A 29 8.53 -0.16 -18.82
C ALA A 29 8.15 1.32 -18.81
N GLU A 30 8.82 2.11 -19.62
CA GLU A 30 8.33 3.45 -19.93
C GLU A 30 7.07 3.34 -20.81
N PRO A 31 5.94 3.94 -20.43
CA PRO A 31 4.79 4.02 -21.33
C PRO A 31 5.04 5.14 -22.35
N GLU A 32 4.70 4.84 -23.58
CA GLU A 32 4.68 5.80 -24.68
C GLU A 32 3.74 6.98 -24.37
N THR A 33 4.16 8.17 -24.77
CA THR A 33 3.56 9.48 -24.48
C THR A 33 2.22 9.67 -25.16
N GLU A 34 1.14 9.89 -24.37
CA GLU A 34 -0.07 10.57 -24.81
C GLU A 34 -0.33 11.80 -23.93
N GLU A 35 -0.80 12.91 -24.52
CA GLU A 35 -0.88 14.24 -23.96
C GLU A 35 -1.88 14.40 -22.79
N PRO A 36 -1.70 15.38 -21.86
CA PRO A 36 -2.28 15.37 -20.54
C PRO A 36 -3.59 16.16 -20.49
N ASP A 37 -4.72 15.47 -20.40
CA ASP A 37 -5.91 16.01 -19.77
C ASP A 37 -6.51 14.96 -18.84
N SER A 38 -5.94 14.87 -17.70
CA SER A 38 -6.38 14.27 -16.44
C SER A 38 -5.13 13.82 -15.67
N GLN A 39 -5.08 14.11 -14.40
CA GLN A 39 -4.05 13.64 -13.48
C GLN A 39 -3.76 12.14 -13.74
N GLU A 40 -2.65 11.82 -14.38
CA GLU A 40 -2.32 10.47 -14.75
C GLU A 40 -1.89 9.70 -13.50
N PHE A 41 -2.76 8.84 -13.00
CA PHE A 41 -2.43 7.97 -11.87
C PHE A 41 -1.43 6.91 -12.28
N TYR A 42 -0.46 6.68 -11.42
CA TYR A 42 0.54 5.61 -11.54
C TYR A 42 0.78 4.96 -10.18
N ALA A 43 1.39 3.78 -10.19
CA ALA A 43 1.78 3.04 -9.00
C ALA A 43 3.21 2.55 -9.22
N LYS A 44 4.19 3.37 -8.86
CA LYS A 44 5.62 3.11 -9.08
C LYS A 44 6.44 3.37 -7.82
N TRP A 45 7.50 2.62 -7.69
CA TRP A 45 8.58 2.85 -6.73
C TRP A 45 9.57 3.85 -7.33
N THR A 46 9.16 5.13 -7.43
CA THR A 46 10.05 6.21 -7.84
C THR A 46 11.19 6.37 -6.84
N ASP A 47 12.31 6.96 -7.24
CA ASP A 47 13.41 7.18 -6.30
C ASP A 47 13.00 8.13 -5.17
N ALA A 48 12.17 9.15 -5.47
CA ALA A 48 11.61 10.03 -4.46
C ALA A 48 10.70 9.28 -3.47
N TYR A 49 9.83 8.38 -3.96
CA TYR A 49 8.99 7.57 -3.08
C TYR A 49 9.80 6.62 -2.20
N LYS A 50 10.85 5.99 -2.72
CA LYS A 50 11.78 5.17 -1.93
C LYS A 50 12.47 5.99 -0.85
N GLU A 51 13.02 7.16 -1.22
CA GLU A 51 13.65 8.09 -0.29
C GLU A 51 12.67 8.54 0.82
N ALA A 52 11.43 8.90 0.47
CA ALA A 52 10.41 9.23 1.45
C ALA A 52 10.13 8.09 2.44
N ARG A 53 10.15 6.84 1.99
CA ARG A 53 9.99 5.68 2.85
C ARG A 53 11.20 5.43 3.74
N GLU A 54 12.41 5.67 3.25
CA GLU A 54 13.62 5.63 4.08
C GLU A 54 13.57 6.67 5.19
N TYR A 55 13.13 7.90 4.90
CA TYR A 55 12.88 8.91 5.92
C TYR A 55 11.79 8.51 6.90
N LEU A 56 10.71 7.89 6.42
CA LEU A 56 9.57 7.53 7.27
C LEU A 56 9.91 6.43 8.29
N TYR A 57 10.69 5.43 7.89
CA TYR A 57 10.98 4.26 8.72
C TYR A 57 12.42 4.24 9.27
N GLY A 58 13.26 5.14 8.81
CA GLY A 58 14.69 5.10 9.07
C GLY A 58 15.39 3.97 8.33
N THR A 59 16.68 3.92 8.48
CA THR A 59 17.55 2.84 7.97
C THR A 59 18.55 2.43 9.06
N SER A 60 19.40 1.44 8.80
CA SER A 60 20.48 1.11 9.73
C SER A 60 21.46 2.26 10.02
N GLU A 61 21.47 3.29 9.18
CA GLU A 61 22.41 4.43 9.24
C GLU A 61 21.71 5.77 9.48
N MET A 62 20.36 5.81 9.42
CA MET A 62 19.60 7.06 9.48
C MET A 62 18.38 6.90 10.39
N GLU A 63 18.22 7.79 11.35
CA GLU A 63 17.01 7.88 12.15
C GLU A 63 15.84 8.41 11.29
N PRO A 64 14.58 8.06 11.61
CA PRO A 64 13.42 8.57 10.92
C PRO A 64 13.36 10.11 10.92
N ASP A 65 12.97 10.68 9.78
CA ASP A 65 12.67 12.10 9.59
C ASP A 65 11.27 12.23 9.01
N GLU A 66 10.28 12.36 9.89
CA GLU A 66 8.86 12.38 9.52
C GLU A 66 8.50 13.63 8.68
N GLU A 67 9.19 14.76 8.88
CA GLU A 67 8.96 15.98 8.11
C GLU A 67 9.41 15.80 6.66
N ALA A 68 10.65 15.33 6.47
CA ALA A 68 11.18 15.06 5.13
C ALA A 68 10.33 13.99 4.41
N ALA A 69 9.93 12.93 5.11
CA ALA A 69 9.05 11.90 4.57
C ALA A 69 7.71 12.48 4.12
N TYR A 70 7.08 13.32 4.94
CA TYR A 70 5.79 13.92 4.64
C TYR A 70 5.83 14.80 3.39
N GLU A 71 6.82 15.69 3.28
CA GLU A 71 6.90 16.63 2.16
C GLU A 71 7.08 15.88 0.83
N ILE A 72 8.00 14.91 0.77
CA ILE A 72 8.23 14.12 -0.45
C ILE A 72 7.00 13.24 -0.76
N MET A 73 6.43 12.59 0.27
CA MET A 73 5.27 11.71 0.09
C MET A 73 4.06 12.47 -0.44
N LYS A 74 3.86 13.71 0.06
CA LYS A 74 2.80 14.60 -0.39
C LYS A 74 2.98 14.99 -1.85
N GLU A 75 4.20 15.38 -2.26
CA GLU A 75 4.49 15.73 -3.64
C GLU A 75 4.23 14.54 -4.59
N GLU A 76 4.72 13.36 -4.26
CA GLU A 76 4.48 12.13 -5.01
C GLU A 76 2.98 11.80 -5.12
N ALA A 77 2.23 11.96 -4.03
CA ALA A 77 0.79 11.74 -4.02
C ALA A 77 0.03 12.76 -4.89
N GLU A 78 0.44 14.04 -4.83
CA GLU A 78 -0.14 15.11 -5.67
C GLU A 78 0.19 14.91 -7.16
N GLN A 79 1.31 14.29 -7.48
CA GLN A 79 1.68 13.89 -8.85
C GLN A 79 0.92 12.65 -9.35
N GLY A 80 0.21 11.95 -8.49
CA GLY A 80 -0.65 10.83 -8.86
C GLY A 80 -0.13 9.45 -8.47
N ASN A 81 0.95 9.34 -7.67
CA ASN A 81 1.47 8.08 -7.20
C ASN A 81 0.51 7.44 -6.19
N ALA A 82 -0.15 6.36 -6.59
CA ALA A 82 -1.14 5.66 -5.78
C ALA A 82 -0.56 5.10 -4.47
N TYR A 83 0.71 4.68 -4.46
CA TYR A 83 1.37 4.20 -3.25
C TYR A 83 1.59 5.33 -2.25
N ALA A 84 2.07 6.48 -2.71
CA ALA A 84 2.26 7.66 -1.89
C ALA A 84 0.93 8.17 -1.30
N MET A 85 -0.16 8.13 -2.07
CA MET A 85 -1.51 8.44 -1.55
C MET A 85 -1.91 7.53 -0.39
N ALA A 86 -1.61 6.22 -0.46
CA ALA A 86 -1.90 5.30 0.64
C ALA A 86 -1.07 5.62 1.89
N ASP A 87 0.21 5.97 1.71
CA ASP A 87 1.08 6.34 2.83
C ASP A 87 0.68 7.69 3.43
N MET A 88 0.20 8.66 2.64
CA MET A 88 -0.45 9.88 3.17
C MET A 88 -1.66 9.53 4.04
N GLY A 89 -2.50 8.59 3.60
CA GLY A 89 -3.60 8.08 4.40
C GLY A 89 -3.12 7.50 5.74
N LYS A 90 -2.04 6.71 5.74
CA LYS A 90 -1.42 6.16 6.96
C LYS A 90 -0.89 7.28 7.87
N MET A 91 -0.21 8.28 7.34
CA MET A 91 0.32 9.40 8.13
C MET A 91 -0.79 10.16 8.84
N TYR A 92 -1.90 10.47 8.17
CA TYR A 92 -3.05 11.07 8.83
C TYR A 92 -3.78 10.14 9.80
N ALA A 93 -3.84 8.83 9.52
CA ALA A 93 -4.48 7.88 10.42
C ALA A 93 -3.73 7.72 11.76
N GLN A 94 -2.40 7.76 11.70
CA GLN A 94 -1.52 7.53 12.86
C GLN A 94 -0.99 8.83 13.50
N GLY A 95 -1.18 9.98 12.87
CA GLY A 95 -0.64 11.26 13.37
C GLY A 95 0.88 11.35 13.21
N ILE A 96 1.43 10.81 12.11
CA ILE A 96 2.86 10.88 11.80
C ILE A 96 3.14 12.24 11.17
N PHE A 97 3.95 13.08 11.80
CA PHE A 97 4.25 14.48 11.47
C PHE A 97 3.04 15.42 11.48
N VAL A 98 1.86 14.93 11.18
CA VAL A 98 0.60 15.71 11.15
C VAL A 98 -0.31 15.31 12.31
N GLU A 99 -1.24 16.16 12.71
CA GLU A 99 -2.27 15.78 13.65
C GLU A 99 -3.15 14.65 13.08
N ALA A 100 -3.42 13.63 13.90
CA ALA A 100 -4.24 12.50 13.50
C ALA A 100 -5.65 12.96 13.07
N ASP A 101 -6.03 12.60 11.85
CA ASP A 101 -7.31 12.97 11.25
C ASP A 101 -7.85 11.79 10.42
N LYS A 102 -8.78 11.06 11.01
CA LYS A 102 -9.38 9.89 10.36
C LYS A 102 -10.15 10.23 9.09
N ALA A 103 -10.76 11.42 9.01
CA ALA A 103 -11.50 11.81 7.83
C ALA A 103 -10.54 12.08 6.65
N LYS A 104 -9.46 12.83 6.90
CA LYS A 104 -8.41 13.03 5.89
C LYS A 104 -7.70 11.74 5.51
N ALA A 105 -7.45 10.86 6.47
CA ALA A 105 -6.89 9.54 6.18
C ALA A 105 -7.78 8.77 5.20
N GLN A 106 -9.08 8.77 5.45
CA GLN A 106 -10.05 8.08 4.58
C GLN A 106 -10.11 8.70 3.19
N GLU A 107 -10.09 10.03 3.08
CA GLU A 107 -10.02 10.72 1.79
C GLU A 107 -8.78 10.33 0.96
N TRP A 108 -7.61 10.24 1.60
CA TRP A 108 -6.39 9.81 0.95
C TRP A 108 -6.44 8.34 0.53
N TYR A 109 -6.98 7.47 1.39
CA TYR A 109 -7.17 6.07 1.04
C TYR A 109 -8.17 5.88 -0.12
N GLU A 110 -9.27 6.65 -0.17
CA GLU A 110 -10.21 6.63 -1.29
C GLU A 110 -9.54 7.02 -2.61
N LYS A 111 -8.75 8.10 -2.60
CA LYS A 111 -7.96 8.52 -3.77
C LYS A 111 -6.98 7.43 -4.19
N SER A 112 -6.27 6.83 -3.23
CA SER A 112 -5.32 5.76 -3.48
C SER A 112 -6.01 4.54 -4.09
N LEU A 113 -7.08 4.04 -3.49
CA LEU A 113 -7.79 2.87 -4.00
C LEU A 113 -8.30 3.09 -5.42
N LYS A 114 -8.90 4.27 -5.69
CA LYS A 114 -9.34 4.64 -7.02
C LYS A 114 -8.19 4.64 -8.03
N ALA A 115 -7.07 5.26 -7.66
CA ALA A 115 -5.88 5.31 -8.50
C ALA A 115 -5.30 3.91 -8.76
N MET A 116 -5.20 3.07 -7.72
CA MET A 116 -4.73 1.69 -7.84
C MET A 116 -5.58 0.86 -8.79
N LEU A 117 -6.91 0.95 -8.68
CA LEU A 117 -7.84 0.23 -9.57
C LEU A 117 -7.72 0.68 -11.03
N ILE A 118 -7.50 1.99 -11.28
CA ILE A 118 -7.28 2.52 -12.63
C ILE A 118 -5.96 1.99 -13.22
N VAL A 119 -4.89 2.02 -12.43
CA VAL A 119 -3.56 1.56 -12.88
C VAL A 119 -3.57 0.07 -13.14
N GLU A 120 -4.18 -0.72 -12.24
CA GLU A 120 -4.26 -2.17 -12.40
C GLU A 120 -5.07 -2.58 -13.64
N GLY A 121 -6.16 -1.88 -13.93
CA GLY A 121 -6.97 -2.11 -15.12
C GLY A 121 -6.23 -1.83 -16.44
N ARG A 122 -5.11 -1.09 -16.41
CA ARG A 122 -4.25 -0.83 -17.58
C ARG A 122 -3.16 -1.88 -17.74
N LYS A 123 -2.58 -2.32 -16.64
CA LYS A 123 -1.50 -3.30 -16.61
C LYS A 123 -1.51 -4.07 -15.30
N GLU A 124 -1.63 -5.38 -15.40
CA GLU A 124 -1.56 -6.27 -14.24
C GLU A 124 -0.24 -6.07 -13.47
N ASN A 125 -0.35 -5.94 -12.15
CA ASN A 125 0.78 -5.78 -11.26
C ASN A 125 0.51 -6.51 -9.95
N THR A 126 1.25 -7.57 -9.71
CA THR A 126 1.05 -8.48 -8.57
C THR A 126 1.15 -7.79 -7.21
N TYR A 127 2.09 -6.86 -7.05
CA TYR A 127 2.20 -6.08 -5.82
C TYR A 127 1.02 -5.13 -5.65
N LEU A 128 0.55 -4.52 -6.74
CA LEU A 128 -0.61 -3.64 -6.73
C LEU A 128 -1.88 -4.39 -6.37
N GLU A 129 -2.08 -5.60 -6.93
CA GLU A 129 -3.17 -6.51 -6.57
C GLU A 129 -3.17 -6.83 -5.08
N TYR A 130 -2.00 -7.14 -4.52
CA TYR A 130 -1.85 -7.34 -3.08
C TYR A 130 -2.25 -6.09 -2.27
N ARG A 131 -1.78 -4.91 -2.66
CA ARG A 131 -2.11 -3.64 -1.99
C ARG A 131 -3.62 -3.35 -2.05
N ILE A 132 -4.28 -3.57 -3.18
CA ILE A 132 -5.74 -3.43 -3.32
C ILE A 132 -6.44 -4.42 -2.37
N GLY A 133 -6.00 -5.66 -2.30
CA GLY A 133 -6.51 -6.66 -1.36
C GLY A 133 -6.43 -6.18 0.10
N LYS A 134 -5.31 -5.58 0.51
CA LYS A 134 -5.15 -4.98 1.85
C LYS A 134 -6.14 -3.82 2.09
N MET A 135 -6.39 -2.98 1.09
CA MET A 135 -7.35 -1.88 1.23
C MET A 135 -8.76 -2.39 1.50
N TYR A 136 -9.20 -3.41 0.78
CA TYR A 136 -10.50 -4.05 1.04
C TYR A 136 -10.52 -4.82 2.37
N GLN A 137 -9.42 -5.44 2.77
CA GLN A 137 -9.32 -6.19 4.03
C GLN A 137 -9.52 -5.29 5.24
N TYR A 138 -8.99 -4.06 5.22
CA TYR A 138 -9.02 -3.14 6.35
C TYR A 138 -9.98 -1.97 6.18
N GLY A 139 -10.76 -1.93 5.11
CA GLY A 139 -11.67 -0.82 4.84
C GLY A 139 -10.95 0.51 4.61
N LEU A 140 -9.79 0.50 3.95
CA LEU A 140 -9.02 1.69 3.66
C LEU A 140 -9.54 2.36 2.38
N GLY A 141 -10.20 3.50 2.49
CA GLY A 141 -10.84 4.19 1.37
C GLY A 141 -12.10 3.48 0.85
N THR A 142 -12.62 2.54 1.60
CA THR A 142 -13.84 1.79 1.29
C THR A 142 -14.40 1.17 2.58
N GLU A 143 -15.53 0.50 2.52
CA GLU A 143 -15.97 -0.42 3.58
C GLU A 143 -15.13 -1.69 3.54
N GLU A 144 -14.92 -2.32 4.72
CA GLU A 144 -14.29 -3.63 4.81
C GLU A 144 -15.06 -4.63 3.93
N ASN A 145 -14.34 -5.33 3.06
CA ASN A 145 -14.91 -6.32 2.16
C ASN A 145 -13.97 -7.52 2.02
N LEU A 146 -14.08 -8.45 2.95
CA LEU A 146 -13.21 -9.63 3.01
C LEU A 146 -13.35 -10.57 1.80
N PRO A 147 -14.56 -10.80 1.23
CA PRO A 147 -14.69 -11.52 -0.03
C PRO A 147 -13.94 -10.87 -1.19
N GLU A 148 -13.99 -9.53 -1.30
CA GLU A 148 -13.28 -8.82 -2.34
C GLU A 148 -11.75 -8.84 -2.09
N ALA A 149 -11.32 -8.68 -0.84
CA ALA A 149 -9.92 -8.84 -0.45
C ALA A 149 -9.39 -10.22 -0.84
N ALA A 150 -10.15 -11.29 -0.58
CA ALA A 150 -9.76 -12.65 -0.93
C ALA A 150 -9.57 -12.85 -2.45
N LYS A 151 -10.40 -12.20 -3.29
CA LYS A 151 -10.22 -12.24 -4.75
C LYS A 151 -8.90 -11.59 -5.16
N TRP A 152 -8.61 -10.39 -4.65
CA TRP A 152 -7.38 -9.67 -4.97
C TRP A 152 -6.15 -10.42 -4.49
N PHE A 153 -6.17 -10.97 -3.26
CA PHE A 153 -5.09 -11.84 -2.79
C PHE A 153 -4.98 -13.12 -3.61
N GLY A 154 -6.09 -13.69 -4.07
CA GLY A 154 -6.11 -14.83 -4.99
C GLY A 154 -5.40 -14.54 -6.30
N MET A 155 -5.65 -13.37 -6.90
CA MET A 155 -4.99 -12.93 -8.14
C MET A 155 -3.47 -12.79 -7.92
N ALA A 156 -3.05 -12.08 -6.88
CA ALA A 156 -1.65 -11.90 -6.56
C ALA A 156 -0.96 -13.23 -6.18
N SER A 157 -1.61 -14.10 -5.41
CA SER A 157 -1.05 -15.39 -4.99
C SER A 157 -0.87 -16.37 -6.16
N SER A 158 -1.74 -16.32 -7.17
CA SER A 158 -1.60 -17.12 -8.40
C SER A 158 -0.33 -16.80 -9.19
N LYS A 159 0.26 -15.63 -8.94
CA LYS A 159 1.52 -15.13 -9.48
C LYS A 159 2.67 -15.22 -8.47
N GLU A 160 2.53 -16.10 -7.47
CA GLU A 160 3.55 -16.42 -6.46
C GLU A 160 3.88 -15.27 -5.48
N HIS A 161 2.97 -14.29 -5.29
CA HIS A 161 3.17 -13.23 -4.31
C HIS A 161 3.03 -13.79 -2.88
N LYS A 162 4.14 -13.92 -2.16
CA LYS A 162 4.20 -14.62 -0.86
C LYS A 162 3.28 -14.03 0.22
N TYR A 163 3.21 -12.70 0.31
CA TYR A 163 2.35 -12.04 1.30
C TYR A 163 0.86 -12.15 0.96
N ALA A 164 0.51 -12.15 -0.33
CA ALA A 164 -0.86 -12.40 -0.75
C ALA A 164 -1.28 -13.84 -0.43
N LEU A 165 -0.38 -14.80 -0.66
CA LEU A 165 -0.62 -16.19 -0.29
C LEU A 165 -0.86 -16.35 1.22
N TYR A 166 -0.01 -15.71 2.04
CA TYR A 166 -0.20 -15.68 3.49
C TYR A 166 -1.53 -15.04 3.90
N SER A 167 -1.83 -13.84 3.37
CA SER A 167 -3.07 -13.13 3.70
C SER A 167 -4.31 -13.93 3.29
N LEU A 168 -4.29 -14.55 2.11
CA LEU A 168 -5.37 -15.42 1.65
C LEU A 168 -5.52 -16.66 2.56
N GLY A 169 -4.41 -17.30 2.93
CA GLY A 169 -4.40 -18.43 3.86
C GLY A 169 -4.99 -18.07 5.22
N MET A 170 -4.71 -16.87 5.74
CA MET A 170 -5.31 -16.38 6.99
C MET A 170 -6.81 -16.14 6.86
N LEU A 171 -7.31 -15.66 5.71
CA LEU A 171 -8.75 -15.53 5.49
C LEU A 171 -9.45 -16.90 5.48
N TYR A 172 -8.86 -17.91 4.84
CA TYR A 172 -9.38 -19.29 4.86
C TYR A 172 -9.33 -19.90 6.26
N LEU A 173 -8.20 -19.79 6.95
CA LEU A 173 -8.02 -20.33 8.30
C LEU A 173 -9.08 -19.83 9.29
N HIS A 174 -9.48 -18.57 9.15
CA HIS A 174 -10.47 -17.95 10.04
C HIS A 174 -11.89 -17.92 9.45
N GLY A 175 -12.12 -18.47 8.26
CA GLY A 175 -13.43 -18.42 7.59
C GLY A 175 -13.93 -16.99 7.35
N LYS A 176 -13.01 -16.04 7.12
CA LYS A 176 -13.31 -14.62 6.93
C LYS A 176 -13.44 -14.29 5.45
N GLY A 177 -14.67 -14.06 4.97
CA GLY A 177 -14.94 -13.70 3.57
C GLY A 177 -14.81 -14.84 2.56
N VAL A 178 -14.41 -16.02 3.01
CA VAL A 178 -14.29 -17.29 2.25
C VAL A 178 -14.79 -18.42 3.13
N GLU A 179 -15.16 -19.56 2.54
CA GLU A 179 -15.43 -20.76 3.32
C GLU A 179 -14.13 -21.22 4.00
N GLN A 180 -14.21 -21.59 5.27
CA GLN A 180 -13.08 -22.07 6.03
C GLN A 180 -12.64 -23.44 5.48
N ASP A 181 -11.33 -23.58 5.16
CA ASP A 181 -10.72 -24.80 4.67
C ASP A 181 -9.69 -25.34 5.68
#